data_56091de653d8d19a8fdd03f86ced9eb9
#
_entry.id   56091de653d8d19a8fdd03f86ced9eb9
#
_cell.length_a   1.000
_cell.length_b   1.000
_cell.length_c   1.000
_cell.angle_alpha   90.00
_cell.angle_beta   90.00
_cell.angle_gamma   90.00
#
_symmetry.space_group_name_H-M   'P 1'
#
loop_
_entity.id
_entity.type
_entity.pdbx_description
1 polymer ?
#
loop_
_entity_poly.entity_id
_entity_poly.type
_entity_poly.pdbx_seq_one_letter_code
_entity_poly.pdbx_strand_id
1 'polypeptide(L)'
;AATPAFLRDALAAMLAVCERDDWSERHGAWSTLQSLARARWPWAQVLGPFVAKPDKAERWLFATLPEWEDTPERPQPAQVSIGEEEVQAQLARLTGEGAEKREGQRAYAAEVARIFAPRESKAKPQLLLAQAGTGIGKTLGYLSPASVWAERAQGTLWVSTYTKNLQRQLR
;
A
#
# COMPACT_ATOMS: atom_id res chain seq x y z
N ALA A 1 31.67 -24.19 -27.99
CA ALA A 1 30.80 -25.04 -28.79
C ALA A 1 29.80 -24.14 -29.50
N ALA A 2 29.64 -24.34 -30.83
CA ALA A 2 28.65 -23.54 -31.58
C ALA A 2 27.22 -23.90 -31.12
N THR A 3 26.38 -22.88 -30.96
CA THR A 3 25.00 -23.10 -30.59
C THR A 3 24.26 -23.84 -31.71
N PRO A 4 23.54 -24.90 -31.43
CA PRO A 4 22.77 -25.61 -32.44
C PRO A 4 21.82 -24.69 -33.19
N ALA A 5 21.71 -24.83 -34.50
CA ALA A 5 20.87 -23.94 -35.33
C ALA A 5 19.43 -23.85 -34.86
N PHE A 6 18.84 -24.98 -34.46
CA PHE A 6 17.45 -25.00 -33.96
C PHE A 6 17.21 -24.16 -32.71
N LEU A 7 18.21 -24.03 -31.84
CA LEU A 7 18.10 -23.18 -30.65
C LEU A 7 18.16 -21.70 -31.02
N ARG A 8 18.94 -21.32 -32.03
CA ARG A 8 18.94 -19.94 -32.54
C ARG A 8 17.62 -19.59 -33.17
N ASP A 9 17.06 -20.50 -33.96
CA ASP A 9 15.77 -20.29 -34.63
C ASP A 9 14.63 -20.20 -33.61
N ALA A 10 14.64 -21.06 -32.59
CA ALA A 10 13.66 -21.00 -31.50
C ALA A 10 13.74 -19.69 -30.70
N LEU A 11 14.96 -19.24 -30.40
CA LEU A 11 15.15 -17.95 -29.70
C LEU A 11 14.73 -16.76 -30.58
N ALA A 12 15.03 -16.78 -31.87
CA ALA A 12 14.59 -15.76 -32.82
C ALA A 12 13.07 -15.74 -32.93
N ALA A 13 12.41 -16.88 -32.95
CA ALA A 13 10.95 -16.96 -32.95
C ALA A 13 10.32 -16.41 -31.66
N MET A 14 10.89 -16.72 -30.50
CA MET A 14 10.45 -16.18 -29.22
C MET A 14 10.60 -14.66 -29.17
N LEU A 15 11.73 -14.12 -29.60
CA LEU A 15 11.98 -12.69 -29.63
C LEU A 15 11.04 -11.97 -30.60
N ALA A 16 10.76 -12.57 -31.76
CA ALA A 16 9.79 -12.02 -32.72
C ALA A 16 8.35 -11.98 -32.15
N VAL A 17 7.98 -12.94 -31.29
CA VAL A 17 6.70 -12.90 -30.56
C VAL A 17 6.70 -11.74 -29.56
N CYS A 18 7.74 -11.60 -28.78
CA CYS A 18 7.89 -10.49 -27.81
C CYS A 18 7.86 -9.11 -28.51
N GLU A 19 8.42 -9.01 -29.72
CA GLU A 19 8.38 -7.78 -30.50
C GLU A 19 7.00 -7.42 -31.04
N ARG A 20 6.19 -8.42 -31.43
CA ARG A 20 4.81 -8.17 -31.91
C ARG A 20 3.88 -7.70 -30.81
N ASP A 21 4.06 -8.17 -29.61
CA ASP A 21 3.20 -7.85 -28.47
C ASP A 21 3.55 -6.51 -27.82
N ASP A 22 4.39 -5.70 -28.50
CA ASP A 22 4.86 -4.38 -28.03
C ASP A 22 5.33 -4.40 -26.57
N TRP A 23 6.05 -5.45 -26.24
CA TRP A 23 6.57 -5.66 -24.91
C TRP A 23 7.50 -4.51 -24.56
N SER A 24 7.01 -3.56 -23.79
CA SER A 24 7.75 -2.39 -23.30
C SER A 24 8.97 -2.77 -22.47
N GLU A 25 9.15 -4.06 -22.18
CA GLU A 25 10.23 -4.65 -21.39
C GLU A 25 11.51 -4.92 -22.17
N ARG A 26 11.60 -4.52 -23.41
CA ARG A 26 12.88 -4.54 -24.17
C ARG A 26 14.02 -3.93 -23.36
N HIS A 27 13.71 -2.92 -22.55
CA HIS A 27 14.68 -2.26 -21.67
C HIS A 27 15.16 -3.17 -20.54
N GLY A 28 14.26 -3.95 -19.96
CA GLY A 28 14.58 -4.97 -18.96
C GLY A 28 15.43 -6.09 -19.55
N ALA A 29 15.12 -6.54 -20.78
CA ALA A 29 15.87 -7.58 -21.46
C ALA A 29 17.35 -7.18 -21.68
N TRP A 30 17.61 -5.95 -22.12
CA TRP A 30 18.99 -5.47 -22.29
C TRP A 30 19.77 -5.43 -20.98
N SER A 31 19.20 -4.84 -19.92
CA SER A 31 19.86 -4.74 -18.62
C SER A 31 20.13 -6.11 -18.00
N THR A 32 19.18 -7.04 -18.13
CA THR A 32 19.31 -8.42 -17.68
C THR A 32 20.41 -9.13 -18.45
N LEU A 33 20.43 -8.99 -19.78
CA LEU A 33 21.47 -9.59 -20.63
C LEU A 33 22.86 -9.06 -20.25
N GLN A 34 23.00 -7.77 -19.97
CA GLN A 34 24.26 -7.18 -19.50
C GLN A 34 24.71 -7.76 -18.16
N SER A 35 23.78 -7.97 -17.24
CA SER A 35 24.08 -8.57 -15.94
C SER A 35 24.52 -10.04 -16.09
N LEU A 36 23.84 -10.79 -16.95
CA LEU A 36 24.19 -12.17 -17.27
C LEU A 36 25.54 -12.27 -17.99
N ALA A 37 25.85 -11.32 -18.87
CA ALA A 37 27.16 -11.25 -19.53
C ALA A 37 28.30 -10.99 -18.53
N ARG A 38 28.08 -10.10 -17.56
CA ARG A 38 29.03 -9.86 -16.46
C ARG A 38 29.21 -11.12 -15.59
N ALA A 39 28.15 -11.87 -15.37
CA ALA A 39 28.19 -13.16 -14.69
C ALA A 39 28.79 -14.29 -15.53
N ARG A 40 29.31 -14.01 -16.75
CA ARG A 40 29.88 -14.97 -17.70
C ARG A 40 28.92 -16.07 -18.13
N TRP A 41 27.62 -15.76 -18.19
CA TRP A 41 26.65 -16.71 -18.70
C TRP A 41 26.87 -16.95 -20.20
N PRO A 42 27.08 -18.23 -20.64
CA PRO A 42 27.54 -18.53 -22.01
C PRO A 42 26.57 -18.06 -23.10
N TRP A 43 25.28 -18.00 -22.79
CA TRP A 43 24.23 -17.61 -23.73
C TRP A 43 24.09 -16.11 -23.93
N ALA A 44 24.69 -15.27 -23.08
CA ALA A 44 24.62 -13.83 -23.21
C ALA A 44 25.19 -13.33 -24.57
N GLN A 45 26.23 -13.99 -25.09
CA GLN A 45 26.79 -13.66 -26.41
C GLN A 45 25.87 -14.07 -27.56
N VAL A 46 25.11 -15.16 -27.37
CA VAL A 46 24.19 -15.67 -28.39
C VAL A 46 22.94 -14.78 -28.49
N LEU A 47 22.45 -14.32 -27.35
CA LEU A 47 21.27 -13.48 -27.26
C LEU A 47 21.54 -12.01 -27.61
N GLY A 48 22.78 -11.54 -27.43
CA GLY A 48 23.15 -10.15 -27.66
C GLY A 48 22.67 -9.55 -28.97
N PRO A 49 22.80 -10.21 -30.13
CA PRO A 49 22.34 -9.70 -31.42
C PRO A 49 20.82 -9.51 -31.54
N PHE A 50 20.05 -10.22 -30.71
CA PHE A 50 18.58 -10.22 -30.75
C PHE A 50 17.94 -9.24 -29.79
N VAL A 51 18.72 -8.65 -28.87
CA VAL A 51 18.21 -7.71 -27.88
C VAL A 51 18.68 -6.31 -28.25
N ALA A 52 17.73 -5.46 -28.63
CA ALA A 52 18.02 -4.08 -28.98
C ALA A 52 18.59 -3.31 -27.79
N LYS A 53 19.63 -2.52 -28.03
CA LYS A 53 20.17 -1.61 -27.04
C LYS A 53 19.22 -0.42 -26.93
N PRO A 54 18.65 -0.13 -25.75
CA PRO A 54 17.76 1.00 -25.59
C PRO A 54 18.51 2.32 -25.81
N ASP A 55 17.84 3.28 -26.43
CA ASP A 55 18.35 4.64 -26.58
C ASP A 55 18.57 5.30 -25.21
N LYS A 56 19.43 6.30 -25.18
CA LYS A 56 19.74 7.02 -23.92
C LYS A 56 18.50 7.64 -23.29
N ALA A 57 17.58 8.12 -24.10
CA ALA A 57 16.29 8.68 -23.64
C ALA A 57 15.39 7.65 -22.97
N GLU A 58 15.43 6.40 -23.45
CA GLU A 58 14.60 5.31 -22.93
C GLU A 58 15.15 4.66 -21.66
N ARG A 59 16.35 5.05 -21.23
CA ARG A 59 16.98 4.50 -20.01
C ARG A 59 16.39 5.05 -18.72
N TRP A 60 15.60 6.10 -18.79
CA TRP A 60 14.95 6.65 -17.62
C TRP A 60 13.64 5.90 -17.38
N LEU A 61 13.63 5.08 -16.35
CA LEU A 61 12.44 4.37 -15.90
C LEU A 61 11.24 5.34 -15.74
N PHE A 62 11.52 6.57 -15.34
CA PHE A 62 10.52 7.61 -15.13
C PHE A 62 10.09 8.36 -16.40
N ALA A 63 10.83 8.23 -17.51
CA ALA A 63 10.45 8.87 -18.78
C ALA A 63 9.27 8.17 -19.49
N THR A 64 9.00 6.91 -19.11
CA THR A 64 7.90 6.10 -19.64
C THR A 64 6.73 5.95 -18.67
N LEU A 65 6.85 6.53 -17.47
CA LEU A 65 5.71 6.58 -16.56
C LEU A 65 4.67 7.54 -17.15
N PRO A 66 3.39 7.15 -17.20
CA PRO A 66 2.34 8.08 -17.59
C PRO A 66 2.44 9.32 -16.69
N GLU A 67 2.26 10.50 -17.28
CA GLU A 67 2.08 11.71 -16.49
C GLU A 67 0.99 11.43 -15.47
N TRP A 68 1.38 11.50 -14.19
CA TRP A 68 0.40 11.42 -13.13
C TRP A 68 -0.47 12.66 -13.28
N GLU A 69 -1.72 12.46 -13.59
CA GLU A 69 -2.69 13.53 -13.38
C GLU A 69 -2.52 14.01 -11.95
N ASP A 70 -2.21 15.28 -11.78
CA ASP A 70 -2.16 15.88 -10.45
C ASP A 70 -3.52 15.63 -9.81
N THR A 71 -3.56 14.63 -8.95
CA THR A 71 -4.78 14.32 -8.19
C THR A 71 -5.07 15.58 -7.38
N PRO A 72 -6.23 16.21 -7.56
CA PRO A 72 -6.55 17.42 -6.80
C PRO A 72 -6.32 17.17 -5.32
N GLU A 73 -5.75 18.16 -4.64
CA GLU A 73 -5.51 18.07 -3.20
C GLU A 73 -6.80 17.61 -2.51
N ARG A 74 -6.70 16.56 -1.74
CA ARG A 74 -7.86 16.07 -0.98
C ARG A 74 -8.32 17.18 -0.06
N PRO A 75 -9.63 17.47 -0.04
CA PRO A 75 -10.16 18.48 0.87
C PRO A 75 -9.76 18.13 2.30
N GLN A 76 -9.41 19.14 3.09
CA GLN A 76 -9.05 18.92 4.49
C GLN A 76 -10.26 18.37 5.25
N PRO A 77 -10.05 17.44 6.19
CA PRO A 77 -11.14 16.91 7.00
C PRO A 77 -11.89 18.02 7.73
N ALA A 78 -13.20 17.87 7.78
CA ALA A 78 -14.03 18.82 8.52
C ALA A 78 -13.70 18.79 10.02
N GLN A 79 -13.80 19.95 10.67
CA GLN A 79 -13.66 20.05 12.12
C GLN A 79 -14.97 19.61 12.77
N VAL A 80 -15.05 18.35 13.17
CA VAL A 80 -16.26 17.76 13.75
C VAL A 80 -15.98 17.20 15.14
N SER A 81 -16.97 17.29 16.02
CA SER A 81 -16.99 16.55 17.27
C SER A 81 -17.73 15.24 17.11
N ILE A 82 -17.28 14.20 17.75
CA ILE A 82 -17.96 12.90 17.82
C ILE A 82 -18.54 12.72 19.22
N GLY A 83 -19.80 12.29 19.28
CA GLY A 83 -20.49 12.05 20.54
C GLY A 83 -20.15 10.69 21.16
N GLU A 84 -20.15 10.62 22.48
CA GLU A 84 -19.91 9.34 23.18
C GLU A 84 -20.96 8.28 22.80
N GLU A 85 -22.21 8.66 22.68
CA GLU A 85 -23.30 7.76 22.30
C GLU A 85 -23.08 7.15 20.90
N GLU A 86 -22.63 7.96 19.94
CA GLU A 86 -22.31 7.50 18.59
C GLU A 86 -21.15 6.50 18.60
N VAL A 87 -20.13 6.79 19.39
CA VAL A 87 -18.97 5.90 19.56
C VAL A 87 -19.39 4.58 20.17
N GLN A 88 -20.25 4.60 21.20
CA GLN A 88 -20.75 3.39 21.83
C GLN A 88 -21.67 2.58 20.90
N ALA A 89 -22.51 3.26 20.13
CA ALA A 89 -23.35 2.62 19.11
C ALA A 89 -22.51 1.96 18.03
N GLN A 90 -21.46 2.63 17.55
CA GLN A 90 -20.54 2.06 16.57
C GLN A 90 -19.76 0.90 17.14
N LEU A 91 -19.32 0.98 18.39
CA LEU A 91 -18.65 -0.13 19.08
C LEU A 91 -19.58 -1.36 19.16
N ALA A 92 -20.84 -1.17 19.49
CA ALA A 92 -21.83 -2.25 19.52
C ALA A 92 -22.03 -2.89 18.14
N ARG A 93 -22.06 -2.07 17.07
CA ARG A 93 -22.13 -2.59 15.69
C ARG A 93 -20.90 -3.44 15.32
N LEU A 94 -19.71 -2.96 15.67
CA LEU A 94 -18.46 -3.65 15.36
C LEU A 94 -18.25 -4.93 16.15
N THR A 95 -18.77 -5.00 17.38
CA THR A 95 -18.70 -6.21 18.21
C THR A 95 -19.73 -7.26 17.81
N GLY A 96 -20.83 -6.86 17.17
CA GLY A 96 -21.91 -7.75 16.74
C GLY A 96 -22.98 -8.01 17.81
N GLU A 97 -24.13 -8.51 17.38
CA GLU A 97 -25.25 -8.86 18.27
C GLU A 97 -24.86 -10.00 19.21
N GLY A 98 -25.21 -9.84 20.48
CA GLY A 98 -24.93 -10.85 21.51
C GLY A 98 -23.54 -10.84 22.09
N ALA A 99 -22.66 -9.93 21.66
CA ALA A 99 -21.34 -9.80 22.23
C ALA A 99 -21.38 -9.33 23.70
N GLU A 100 -20.49 -9.85 24.52
CA GLU A 100 -20.34 -9.45 25.90
C GLU A 100 -19.99 -7.95 26.02
N LYS A 101 -20.76 -7.21 26.79
CA LYS A 101 -20.48 -5.80 27.07
C LYS A 101 -19.29 -5.68 28.02
N ARG A 102 -18.15 -5.25 27.49
CA ARG A 102 -16.92 -5.08 28.27
C ARG A 102 -16.76 -3.60 28.66
N GLU A 103 -16.98 -3.31 29.92
CA GLU A 103 -16.88 -1.95 30.48
C GLU A 103 -15.51 -1.29 30.14
N GLY A 104 -14.43 -2.05 30.33
CA GLY A 104 -13.09 -1.54 30.01
C GLY A 104 -12.89 -1.18 28.53
N GLN A 105 -13.53 -1.90 27.60
CA GLN A 105 -13.49 -1.57 26.18
C GLN A 105 -14.27 -0.29 25.87
N ARG A 106 -15.41 -0.13 26.51
CA ARG A 106 -16.27 1.07 26.37
C ARG A 106 -15.58 2.30 26.91
N ALA A 107 -15.00 2.21 28.11
CA ALA A 107 -14.23 3.30 28.70
C ALA A 107 -13.01 3.66 27.84
N TYR A 108 -12.31 2.67 27.31
CA TYR A 108 -11.19 2.88 26.39
C TYR A 108 -11.62 3.59 25.10
N ALA A 109 -12.73 3.20 24.51
CA ALA A 109 -13.26 3.85 23.30
C ALA A 109 -13.66 5.31 23.58
N ALA A 110 -14.27 5.59 24.73
CA ALA A 110 -14.63 6.95 25.16
C ALA A 110 -13.38 7.84 25.34
N GLU A 111 -12.33 7.33 25.96
CA GLU A 111 -11.06 8.05 26.09
C GLU A 111 -10.41 8.33 24.72
N VAL A 112 -10.39 7.34 23.83
CA VAL A 112 -9.85 7.52 22.48
C VAL A 112 -10.65 8.54 21.68
N ALA A 113 -11.97 8.65 21.89
CA ALA A 113 -12.82 9.61 21.22
C ALA A 113 -12.36 11.08 21.44
N ARG A 114 -11.74 11.37 22.57
CA ARG A 114 -11.30 12.74 22.92
C ARG A 114 -10.26 13.30 21.97
N ILE A 115 -9.42 12.46 21.36
CA ILE A 115 -8.41 12.94 20.40
C ILE A 115 -9.00 13.38 19.05
N PHE A 116 -10.25 13.04 18.79
CA PHE A 116 -10.95 13.43 17.59
C PHE A 116 -11.77 14.73 17.76
N ALA A 117 -11.67 15.39 18.91
CA ALA A 117 -12.26 16.70 19.07
C ALA A 117 -11.60 17.74 18.13
N PRO A 118 -12.32 18.81 17.74
CA PRO A 118 -11.75 19.88 16.94
C PRO A 118 -10.48 20.46 17.58
N ARG A 119 -9.44 20.66 16.78
CA ARG A 119 -8.17 21.21 17.26
C ARG A 119 -8.23 22.73 17.30
N GLU A 120 -7.73 23.33 18.36
CA GLU A 120 -7.58 24.78 18.47
C GLU A 120 -6.60 25.35 17.43
N SER A 121 -5.57 24.58 17.10
CA SER A 121 -4.50 24.99 16.18
C SER A 121 -3.89 23.79 15.47
N LYS A 122 -3.51 23.96 14.20
CA LYS A 122 -2.74 22.96 13.45
C LYS A 122 -1.39 22.61 14.10
N ALA A 123 -0.80 23.56 14.81
CA ALA A 123 0.50 23.40 15.47
C ALA A 123 0.43 22.58 16.78
N LYS A 124 -0.78 22.34 17.30
CA LYS A 124 -0.98 21.58 18.55
C LYS A 124 -1.65 20.25 18.23
N PRO A 125 -0.90 19.17 17.98
CA PRO A 125 -1.48 17.84 17.79
C PRO A 125 -2.11 17.37 19.10
N GLN A 126 -3.25 16.69 19.01
CA GLN A 126 -3.82 15.95 20.12
C GLN A 126 -3.16 14.58 20.19
N LEU A 127 -2.67 14.20 21.35
CA LEU A 127 -2.00 12.95 21.59
C LEU A 127 -2.60 12.26 22.80
N LEU A 128 -2.92 10.98 22.66
CA LEU A 128 -3.34 10.10 23.74
C LEU A 128 -2.36 8.93 23.84
N LEU A 129 -1.78 8.74 24.99
CA LEU A 129 -1.04 7.53 25.36
C LEU A 129 -1.95 6.67 26.24
N ALA A 130 -2.44 5.56 25.69
CA ALA A 130 -3.36 4.70 26.40
C ALA A 130 -2.80 3.29 26.53
N GLN A 131 -2.67 2.82 27.76
CA GLN A 131 -2.30 1.44 28.07
C GLN A 131 -3.54 0.67 28.50
N ALA A 132 -3.80 -0.46 27.86
CA ALA A 132 -4.90 -1.32 28.23
C ALA A 132 -4.45 -2.79 28.25
N GLY A 133 -4.98 -3.57 29.18
CA GLY A 133 -4.64 -4.98 29.35
C GLY A 133 -4.91 -5.84 28.12
N THR A 134 -4.35 -7.04 28.08
CA THR A 134 -4.64 -8.02 27.04
C THR A 134 -6.10 -8.48 27.11
N GLY A 135 -6.71 -8.73 25.96
CA GLY A 135 -8.10 -9.24 25.91
C GLY A 135 -9.20 -8.17 26.06
N ILE A 136 -8.90 -6.92 26.37
CA ILE A 136 -9.90 -5.85 26.54
C ILE A 136 -10.62 -5.46 25.23
N GLY A 137 -10.10 -5.88 24.07
CA GLY A 137 -10.66 -5.52 22.77
C GLY A 137 -10.20 -4.17 22.24
N LYS A 138 -8.91 -3.81 22.46
CA LYS A 138 -8.31 -2.54 22.04
C LYS A 138 -8.58 -2.17 20.59
N THR A 139 -8.49 -3.15 19.69
CA THR A 139 -8.65 -2.92 18.24
C THR A 139 -10.00 -2.28 17.92
N LEU A 140 -11.08 -2.87 18.37
CA LEU A 140 -12.42 -2.31 18.18
C LEU A 140 -12.63 -1.04 19.00
N GLY A 141 -12.01 -0.96 20.19
CA GLY A 141 -12.08 0.20 21.04
C GLY A 141 -11.50 1.47 20.42
N TYR A 142 -10.41 1.41 19.65
CA TYR A 142 -9.91 2.59 18.94
C TYR A 142 -10.52 2.75 17.53
N LEU A 143 -10.92 1.67 16.86
CA LEU A 143 -11.55 1.76 15.56
C LEU A 143 -12.94 2.38 15.62
N SER A 144 -13.66 2.15 16.70
CA SER A 144 -15.01 2.71 16.87
C SER A 144 -15.01 4.24 16.78
N PRO A 145 -14.33 5.01 17.64
CA PRO A 145 -14.31 6.46 17.52
C PRO A 145 -13.63 6.94 16.23
N ALA A 146 -12.60 6.23 15.77
CA ALA A 146 -11.87 6.58 14.56
C ALA A 146 -12.74 6.46 13.30
N SER A 147 -13.56 5.42 13.19
CA SER A 147 -14.47 5.25 12.06
C SER A 147 -15.60 6.28 12.06
N VAL A 148 -16.18 6.58 13.21
CA VAL A 148 -17.19 7.65 13.35
C VAL A 148 -16.61 9.00 12.90
N TRP A 149 -15.41 9.33 13.37
CA TRP A 149 -14.74 10.56 12.96
C TRP A 149 -14.43 10.57 11.46
N ALA A 150 -13.86 9.50 10.91
CA ALA A 150 -13.49 9.43 9.50
C ALA A 150 -14.70 9.61 8.59
N GLU A 151 -15.85 9.04 8.95
CA GLU A 151 -17.11 9.17 8.21
C GLU A 151 -17.64 10.60 8.28
N ARG A 152 -17.70 11.22 9.46
CA ARG A 152 -18.23 12.57 9.64
C ARG A 152 -17.31 13.67 9.13
N ALA A 153 -16.01 13.52 9.34
CA ALA A 153 -15.01 14.50 8.91
C ALA A 153 -14.61 14.34 7.45
N GLN A 154 -15.02 13.26 6.79
CA GLN A 154 -14.49 12.83 5.48
C GLN A 154 -12.95 12.76 5.49
N GLY A 155 -12.42 12.30 6.63
CA GLY A 155 -11.00 12.24 6.90
C GLY A 155 -10.39 10.87 6.63
N THR A 156 -9.07 10.84 6.49
CA THR A 156 -8.30 9.60 6.36
C THR A 156 -7.75 9.17 7.71
N LEU A 157 -7.95 7.91 8.05
CA LEU A 157 -7.38 7.28 9.23
C LEU A 157 -6.16 6.44 8.86
N TRP A 158 -5.06 6.65 9.55
CA TRP A 158 -3.86 5.84 9.43
C TRP A 158 -3.69 4.97 10.66
N VAL A 159 -3.65 3.65 10.47
CA VAL A 159 -3.45 2.70 11.56
C VAL A 159 -2.14 1.94 11.33
N SER A 160 -1.22 2.07 12.28
CA SER A 160 0.04 1.32 12.27
C SER A 160 -0.02 0.19 13.30
N THR A 161 0.40 -0.99 12.91
CA THR A 161 0.41 -2.18 13.79
C THR A 161 1.78 -2.82 13.79
N TYR A 162 2.17 -3.37 14.94
CA TYR A 162 3.48 -4.00 15.08
C TYR A 162 3.56 -5.37 14.40
N THR A 163 2.44 -6.11 14.32
CA THR A 163 2.44 -7.49 13.81
C THR A 163 1.57 -7.66 12.57
N LYS A 164 1.98 -8.56 11.68
CA LYS A 164 1.21 -8.93 10.49
C LYS A 164 -0.16 -9.51 10.84
N ASN A 165 -0.31 -10.15 12.00
CA ASN A 165 -1.59 -10.69 12.45
C ASN A 165 -2.59 -9.58 12.75
N LEU A 166 -2.17 -8.53 13.46
CA LEU A 166 -3.02 -7.36 13.71
C LEU A 166 -3.36 -6.64 12.41
N GLN A 167 -2.41 -6.55 11.48
CA GLN A 167 -2.68 -5.97 10.17
C GLN A 167 -3.76 -6.73 9.38
N ARG A 168 -3.79 -8.06 9.50
CA ARG A 168 -4.84 -8.89 8.87
C ARG A 168 -6.21 -8.72 9.51
N GLN A 169 -6.27 -8.44 10.81
CA GLN A 169 -7.53 -8.19 11.52
C GLN A 169 -8.18 -6.86 11.16
N LEU A 170 -7.41 -5.94 10.57
CA LEU A 170 -7.87 -4.60 10.16
C LEU A 170 -8.33 -4.54 8.69
N ARG A 171 -8.26 -5.64 7.97
CA ARG A 171 -8.75 -5.78 6.60
C ARG A 171 -10.16 -6.35 6.60
#